data_b658b30e71da77980e2f2208bbd5adac
#
_entry.id   b658b30e71da77980e2f2208bbd5adac
#
_cell.length_a   1.000
_cell.length_b   1.000
_cell.length_c   1.000
_cell.angle_alpha   90.00
_cell.angle_beta   90.00
_cell.angle_gamma   90.00
#
_symmetry.space_group_name_H-M   'P 1'
#
loop_
_entity.id
_entity.type
_entity.pdbx_description
1 polymer ?
#
loop_
_entity_poly.entity_id
_entity_poly.type
_entity_poly.pdbx_seq_one_letter_code
_entity_poly.pdbx_strand_id
1 'polypeptide(L)'
;FGFLSQEASFDIQFSLIDYDGSRSYARAYLVGLLNTLLVSFIGIILCTILGVIIGIARLSPNYLINKTASFYVEFFRNVPLLLQIFFWYFAALRALPMPEDAPLIFGSSYMTIKGLYTIAPIWNNFDVFFIALIIALIVIFFFNKFAKRKQEEEGKQYPKFLISLGIFIVIPALTFIVGGVDLSWSFPELKQLAKTSFTYEGGLGIPPELIALTLALTLYTATFIAENVRAGIQGVGKGQKEAAASIGLTPSQVLKLIVMPQALRIIIPPTTNQYLNLTKNSSLAAAIAYPDL
;
A
#
# COMPACT_ATOMS: atom_id res chain seq x y z
N PHE A 1 13.36 25.63 18.15
CA PHE A 1 13.31 24.15 17.94
C PHE A 1 14.43 23.39 18.65
N GLY A 2 15.08 23.96 19.69
CA GLY A 2 16.20 23.33 20.40
C GLY A 2 15.86 22.00 21.12
N PHE A 3 14.59 21.74 21.42
CA PHE A 3 14.15 20.48 22.03
C PHE A 3 14.26 19.26 21.08
N LEU A 4 14.23 19.49 19.78
CA LEU A 4 14.29 18.40 18.79
C LEU A 4 15.61 17.61 18.85
N SER A 5 16.68 18.22 19.36
CA SER A 5 17.99 17.56 19.52
C SER A 5 18.16 16.89 20.90
N GLN A 6 17.21 17.05 21.81
CA GLN A 6 17.23 16.39 23.12
C GLN A 6 16.81 14.92 23.00
N GLU A 7 17.26 14.07 23.94
CA GLU A 7 16.87 12.68 24.03
C GLU A 7 15.37 12.54 24.32
N ALA A 8 14.70 11.64 23.61
CA ALA A 8 13.27 11.43 23.75
C ALA A 8 12.90 10.70 25.05
N SER A 9 13.78 9.83 25.53
CA SER A 9 13.64 9.06 26.79
C SER A 9 12.41 8.13 26.82
N PHE A 10 11.89 7.72 25.65
CA PHE A 10 10.84 6.70 25.52
C PHE A 10 11.09 5.83 24.29
N ASP A 11 10.65 4.57 24.36
CA ASP A 11 10.77 3.61 23.26
C ASP A 11 9.51 3.60 22.37
N ILE A 12 9.72 3.34 21.08
CA ILE A 12 8.66 3.12 20.09
C ILE A 12 8.73 1.66 19.66
N GLN A 13 7.68 0.88 19.95
CA GLN A 13 7.66 -0.57 19.71
C GLN A 13 7.76 -0.97 18.23
N PHE A 14 7.26 -0.12 17.32
CA PHE A 14 7.33 -0.36 15.90
C PHE A 14 7.95 0.83 15.19
N SER A 15 9.08 0.59 14.53
CA SER A 15 9.80 1.61 13.77
C SER A 15 10.38 1.02 12.50
N LEU A 16 10.30 1.80 11.40
CA LEU A 16 10.89 1.46 10.10
C LEU A 16 12.39 1.81 10.03
N ILE A 17 12.87 2.61 10.97
CA ILE A 17 14.27 3.02 11.10
C ILE A 17 14.75 2.68 12.50
N ASP A 18 16.05 2.46 12.65
CA ASP A 18 16.64 2.18 13.95
C ASP A 18 16.34 3.31 14.95
N TYR A 19 15.62 2.96 16.04
CA TYR A 19 15.18 3.87 17.09
C TYR A 19 15.19 3.19 18.46
N ASP A 20 15.72 3.88 19.41
CA ASP A 20 15.69 3.57 20.85
C ASP A 20 15.48 4.86 21.66
N GLY A 21 15.15 4.75 22.96
CA GLY A 21 14.86 5.88 23.84
C GLY A 21 16.02 6.87 24.01
N SER A 22 17.25 6.53 23.65
CA SER A 22 18.42 7.44 23.68
C SER A 22 18.47 8.39 22.48
N ARG A 23 17.64 8.14 21.46
CA ARG A 23 17.57 8.98 20.27
C ARG A 23 16.83 10.28 20.52
N SER A 24 17.05 11.24 19.62
CA SER A 24 16.45 12.57 19.74
C SER A 24 14.94 12.58 19.42
N TYR A 25 14.24 13.59 19.96
CA TYR A 25 12.83 13.85 19.58
C TYR A 25 12.63 14.01 18.07
N ALA A 26 13.59 14.62 17.36
CA ALA A 26 13.52 14.71 15.90
C ALA A 26 13.44 13.33 15.25
N ARG A 27 14.18 12.35 15.77
CA ARG A 27 14.15 10.99 15.25
C ARG A 27 12.85 10.26 15.63
N ALA A 28 12.33 10.46 16.83
CA ALA A 28 11.02 9.96 17.24
C ALA A 28 9.91 10.49 16.31
N TYR A 29 9.94 11.78 16.02
CA TYR A 29 9.00 12.42 15.09
C TYR A 29 9.10 11.84 13.67
N LEU A 30 10.32 11.58 13.20
CA LEU A 30 10.54 10.93 11.90
C LEU A 30 9.98 9.51 11.88
N VAL A 31 10.10 8.75 12.96
CA VAL A 31 9.49 7.41 13.09
C VAL A 31 7.97 7.50 12.96
N GLY A 32 7.32 8.40 13.71
CA GLY A 32 5.87 8.61 13.61
C GLY A 32 5.43 8.98 12.19
N LEU A 33 6.16 9.91 11.56
CA LEU A 33 5.89 10.31 10.17
C LEU A 33 6.00 9.12 9.19
N LEU A 34 7.04 8.30 9.32
CA LEU A 34 7.23 7.12 8.46
C LEU A 34 6.13 6.08 8.69
N ASN A 35 5.71 5.87 9.93
CA ASN A 35 4.62 4.96 10.27
C ASN A 35 3.28 5.45 9.70
N THR A 36 2.99 6.75 9.78
CA THR A 36 1.83 7.39 9.14
C THR A 36 1.83 7.18 7.62
N LEU A 37 2.98 7.39 6.99
CA LEU A 37 3.14 7.20 5.54
C LEU A 37 2.98 5.74 5.14
N LEU A 38 3.51 4.79 5.93
CA LEU A 38 3.37 3.36 5.70
C LEU A 38 1.90 2.94 5.70
N VAL A 39 1.17 3.27 6.76
CA VAL A 39 -0.27 2.96 6.87
C VAL A 39 -1.05 3.60 5.75
N SER A 40 -0.77 4.87 5.45
CA SER A 40 -1.45 5.60 4.39
C SER A 40 -1.19 4.97 3.02
N PHE A 41 0.05 4.61 2.72
CA PHE A 41 0.42 4.00 1.45
C PHE A 41 -0.26 2.64 1.24
N ILE A 42 -0.17 1.76 2.23
CA ILE A 42 -0.81 0.43 2.18
C ILE A 42 -2.33 0.59 2.12
N GLY A 43 -2.90 1.43 2.98
CA GLY A 43 -4.33 1.68 3.05
C GLY A 43 -4.91 2.24 1.75
N ILE A 44 -4.22 3.20 1.11
CA ILE A 44 -4.63 3.78 -0.19
C ILE A 44 -4.68 2.70 -1.28
N ILE A 45 -3.67 1.85 -1.38
CA ILE A 45 -3.66 0.78 -2.38
C ILE A 45 -4.82 -0.18 -2.13
N LEU A 46 -4.95 -0.68 -0.91
CA LEU A 46 -5.96 -1.68 -0.57
C LEU A 46 -7.39 -1.13 -0.70
N CYS A 47 -7.66 0.08 -0.18
CA CYS A 47 -8.99 0.68 -0.27
C CYS A 47 -9.37 1.06 -1.71
N THR A 48 -8.39 1.40 -2.56
CA THR A 48 -8.64 1.67 -3.98
C THR A 48 -9.06 0.40 -4.71
N ILE A 49 -8.29 -0.69 -4.56
CA ILE A 49 -8.59 -1.97 -5.18
C ILE A 49 -9.98 -2.46 -4.73
N LEU A 50 -10.19 -2.51 -3.41
CA LEU A 50 -11.44 -2.98 -2.84
C LEU A 50 -12.62 -2.07 -3.23
N GLY A 51 -12.45 -0.75 -3.16
CA GLY A 51 -13.47 0.22 -3.51
C GLY A 51 -13.88 0.16 -4.99
N VAL A 52 -12.92 -0.01 -5.90
CA VAL A 52 -13.21 -0.20 -7.33
C VAL A 52 -14.00 -1.50 -7.55
N ILE A 53 -13.57 -2.61 -6.95
CA ILE A 53 -14.27 -3.91 -7.07
C ILE A 53 -15.71 -3.78 -6.56
N ILE A 54 -15.91 -3.24 -5.35
CA ILE A 54 -17.23 -3.07 -4.75
C ILE A 54 -18.11 -2.09 -5.55
N GLY A 55 -17.51 -0.98 -6.04
CA GLY A 55 -18.21 0.01 -6.85
C GLY A 55 -18.75 -0.57 -8.17
N ILE A 56 -17.95 -1.39 -8.84
CA ILE A 56 -18.36 -2.12 -10.06
C ILE A 56 -19.41 -3.19 -9.71
N ALA A 57 -19.23 -3.94 -8.61
CA ALA A 57 -20.17 -4.95 -8.15
C ALA A 57 -21.58 -4.37 -7.89
N ARG A 58 -21.65 -3.13 -7.38
CA ARG A 58 -22.93 -2.40 -7.19
C ARG A 58 -23.63 -1.99 -8.49
N LEU A 59 -22.95 -2.05 -9.62
CA LEU A 59 -23.52 -1.80 -10.95
C LEU A 59 -23.93 -3.10 -11.65
N SER A 60 -23.67 -4.26 -11.04
CA SER A 60 -23.99 -5.56 -11.62
C SER A 60 -25.50 -5.74 -11.81
N PRO A 61 -25.95 -6.28 -12.96
CA PRO A 61 -27.34 -6.69 -13.16
C PRO A 61 -27.73 -7.90 -12.29
N ASN A 62 -26.73 -8.63 -11.77
CA ASN A 62 -27.00 -9.75 -10.87
C ASN A 62 -27.42 -9.22 -9.48
N TYR A 63 -28.62 -9.57 -9.09
CA TYR A 63 -29.23 -9.12 -7.82
C TYR A 63 -28.38 -9.45 -6.60
N LEU A 64 -27.83 -10.66 -6.52
CA LEU A 64 -27.06 -11.11 -5.36
C LEU A 64 -25.76 -10.31 -5.22
N ILE A 65 -25.02 -10.14 -6.32
CA ILE A 65 -23.76 -9.36 -6.34
C ILE A 65 -24.05 -7.90 -5.93
N ASN A 66 -25.06 -7.28 -6.55
CA ASN A 66 -25.45 -5.91 -6.25
C ASN A 66 -25.87 -5.74 -4.78
N LYS A 67 -26.71 -6.64 -4.27
CA LYS A 67 -27.24 -6.56 -2.90
C LYS A 67 -26.13 -6.76 -1.86
N THR A 68 -25.24 -7.73 -2.07
CA THR A 68 -24.11 -7.97 -1.17
C THR A 68 -23.14 -6.79 -1.14
N ALA A 69 -22.79 -6.23 -2.31
CA ALA A 69 -21.93 -5.05 -2.40
C ALA A 69 -22.59 -3.81 -1.77
N SER A 70 -23.90 -3.63 -1.92
CA SER A 70 -24.64 -2.54 -1.28
C SER A 70 -24.68 -2.69 0.24
N PHE A 71 -24.95 -3.91 0.73
CA PHE A 71 -24.91 -4.21 2.17
C PHE A 71 -23.56 -3.90 2.79
N TYR A 72 -22.46 -4.30 2.12
CA TYR A 72 -21.11 -3.96 2.57
C TYR A 72 -20.93 -2.44 2.75
N VAL A 73 -21.31 -1.66 1.73
CA VAL A 73 -21.16 -0.21 1.78
C VAL A 73 -22.00 0.41 2.89
N GLU A 74 -23.25 0.01 3.02
CA GLU A 74 -24.16 0.51 4.06
C GLU A 74 -23.66 0.15 5.47
N PHE A 75 -23.23 -1.09 5.67
CA PHE A 75 -22.73 -1.56 6.96
C PHE A 75 -21.50 -0.77 7.41
N PHE A 76 -20.44 -0.76 6.60
CA PHE A 76 -19.18 -0.12 7.01
C PHE A 76 -19.24 1.41 7.06
N ARG A 77 -20.12 2.06 6.31
CA ARG A 77 -20.31 3.51 6.42
C ARG A 77 -21.07 3.94 7.67
N ASN A 78 -21.98 3.09 8.14
CA ASN A 78 -22.82 3.42 9.30
C ASN A 78 -22.15 3.11 10.64
N VAL A 79 -21.09 2.30 10.63
CA VAL A 79 -20.28 2.04 11.82
C VAL A 79 -19.15 3.07 11.93
N PRO A 80 -19.04 3.82 13.04
CA PRO A 80 -17.94 4.77 13.25
C PRO A 80 -16.56 4.10 13.09
N LEU A 81 -15.62 4.76 12.40
CA LEU A 81 -14.30 4.20 12.11
C LEU A 81 -13.55 3.77 13.38
N LEU A 82 -13.62 4.55 14.45
CA LEU A 82 -12.97 4.21 15.72
C LEU A 82 -13.50 2.89 16.31
N LEU A 83 -14.80 2.63 16.20
CA LEU A 83 -15.37 1.35 16.64
C LEU A 83 -14.89 0.19 15.78
N GLN A 84 -14.68 0.41 14.48
CA GLN A 84 -14.09 -0.61 13.61
C GLN A 84 -12.65 -0.92 14.01
N ILE A 85 -11.84 0.10 14.33
CA ILE A 85 -10.46 -0.08 14.82
C ILE A 85 -10.48 -0.91 16.11
N PHE A 86 -11.34 -0.58 17.07
CA PHE A 86 -11.47 -1.34 18.33
C PHE A 86 -11.92 -2.78 18.11
N PHE A 87 -12.89 -2.98 17.22
CA PHE A 87 -13.34 -4.34 16.87
C PHE A 87 -12.20 -5.19 16.31
N TRP A 88 -11.46 -4.68 15.33
CA TRP A 88 -10.35 -5.43 14.74
C TRP A 88 -9.24 -5.68 15.75
N TYR A 89 -8.90 -4.71 16.56
CA TYR A 89 -7.80 -4.85 17.51
C TYR A 89 -8.18 -5.70 18.73
N PHE A 90 -9.27 -5.37 19.41
CA PHE A 90 -9.63 -6.03 20.69
C PHE A 90 -10.49 -7.28 20.53
N ALA A 91 -11.32 -7.39 19.50
CA ALA A 91 -12.18 -8.54 19.32
C ALA A 91 -11.58 -9.56 18.35
N ALA A 92 -11.17 -9.12 17.14
CA ALA A 92 -10.71 -10.05 16.11
C ALA A 92 -9.28 -10.53 16.34
N LEU A 93 -8.32 -9.61 16.56
CA LEU A 93 -6.91 -10.00 16.67
C LEU A 93 -6.56 -10.61 18.03
N ARG A 94 -7.22 -10.20 19.11
CA ARG A 94 -7.01 -10.83 20.42
C ARG A 94 -7.67 -12.20 20.60
N ALA A 95 -8.53 -12.61 19.68
CA ALA A 95 -9.06 -13.96 19.62
C ALA A 95 -8.10 -14.96 18.94
N LEU A 96 -6.98 -14.46 18.39
CA LEU A 96 -5.96 -15.30 17.73
C LEU A 96 -5.15 -16.09 18.78
N PRO A 97 -4.53 -17.22 18.37
CA PRO A 97 -3.72 -18.05 19.27
C PRO A 97 -2.47 -17.32 19.76
N MET A 98 -1.93 -17.81 20.86
CA MET A 98 -0.59 -17.44 21.35
C MET A 98 0.48 -17.92 20.35
N PRO A 99 1.70 -17.33 20.37
CA PRO A 99 2.76 -17.74 19.43
C PRO A 99 3.10 -19.23 19.46
N GLU A 100 3.08 -19.87 20.63
CA GLU A 100 3.36 -21.31 20.81
C GLU A 100 2.32 -22.22 20.19
N ASP A 101 1.06 -21.77 20.08
CA ASP A 101 -0.06 -22.54 19.55
C ASP A 101 -0.47 -22.13 18.14
N ALA A 102 0.26 -21.20 17.53
CA ALA A 102 -0.13 -20.63 16.25
C ALA A 102 0.07 -21.61 15.09
N PRO A 103 -0.97 -21.87 14.30
CA PRO A 103 -0.84 -22.72 13.12
C PRO A 103 -0.02 -22.02 12.02
N LEU A 104 0.71 -22.83 11.26
CA LEU A 104 1.42 -22.37 10.08
C LEU A 104 0.40 -21.99 8.99
N ILE A 105 0.47 -20.76 8.50
CA ILE A 105 -0.39 -20.24 7.42
C ILE A 105 0.46 -20.04 6.17
N PHE A 106 -0.07 -20.42 5.00
CA PHE A 106 0.62 -20.30 3.70
C PHE A 106 2.05 -20.91 3.68
N GLY A 107 2.30 -21.92 4.50
CA GLY A 107 3.57 -22.66 4.52
C GLY A 107 4.77 -21.96 5.17
N SER A 108 4.64 -20.69 5.60
CA SER A 108 5.78 -19.94 6.14
C SER A 108 5.41 -18.73 7.01
N SER A 109 4.16 -18.58 7.37
CA SER A 109 3.68 -17.43 8.14
C SER A 109 2.87 -17.88 9.36
N TYR A 110 2.90 -17.08 10.42
CA TYR A 110 2.15 -17.31 11.66
C TYR A 110 1.34 -16.08 12.01
N MET A 111 0.05 -16.26 12.26
CA MET A 111 -0.82 -15.20 12.73
C MET A 111 -1.20 -15.43 14.19
N THR A 112 -0.81 -14.50 15.05
CA THR A 112 -0.90 -14.62 16.51
C THR A 112 -1.48 -13.35 17.12
N ILE A 113 -1.80 -13.39 18.41
CA ILE A 113 -2.19 -12.20 19.17
C ILE A 113 -1.09 -11.12 19.19
N LYS A 114 0.18 -11.49 18.94
CA LYS A 114 1.32 -10.58 18.86
C LYS A 114 1.56 -10.02 17.45
N GLY A 115 0.73 -10.40 16.49
CA GLY A 115 0.80 -9.94 15.10
C GLY A 115 1.02 -11.04 14.08
N LEU A 116 1.32 -10.64 12.86
CA LEU A 116 1.64 -11.50 11.73
C LEU A 116 3.15 -11.60 11.57
N TYR A 117 3.67 -12.82 11.60
CA TYR A 117 5.08 -13.12 11.32
C TYR A 117 5.15 -13.86 9.99
N THR A 118 5.92 -13.34 9.06
CA THR A 118 6.04 -13.89 7.70
C THR A 118 7.48 -13.88 7.23
N ILE A 119 7.74 -14.57 6.13
CA ILE A 119 9.07 -14.52 5.50
C ILE A 119 9.44 -13.10 5.12
N ALA A 120 10.71 -12.77 5.29
CA ALA A 120 11.27 -11.50 4.84
C ALA A 120 12.48 -11.73 3.93
N PRO A 121 12.64 -10.95 2.86
CA PRO A 121 13.88 -10.93 2.12
C PRO A 121 14.96 -10.22 2.97
N ILE A 122 16.12 -10.85 3.10
CA ILE A 122 17.34 -10.22 3.62
C ILE A 122 18.20 -9.84 2.44
N TRP A 123 18.43 -8.54 2.32
CA TRP A 123 19.26 -7.99 1.27
C TRP A 123 20.64 -7.65 1.85
N ASN A 124 21.63 -8.42 1.53
CA ASN A 124 23.01 -8.07 1.85
C ASN A 124 23.53 -7.06 0.80
N ASN A 125 24.23 -6.02 1.25
CA ASN A 125 24.78 -4.95 0.40
C ASN A 125 23.72 -4.22 -0.46
N PHE A 126 22.53 -3.99 0.10
CA PHE A 126 21.43 -3.35 -0.62
C PHE A 126 21.71 -1.89 -1.02
N ASP A 127 22.61 -1.23 -0.30
CA ASP A 127 23.15 0.08 -0.65
C ASP A 127 23.80 0.08 -2.04
N VAL A 128 24.55 -0.98 -2.40
CA VAL A 128 25.15 -1.15 -3.73
C VAL A 128 24.07 -1.21 -4.82
N PHE A 129 22.98 -1.91 -4.56
CA PHE A 129 21.84 -1.97 -5.48
C PHE A 129 21.19 -0.60 -5.67
N PHE A 130 20.97 0.15 -4.58
CA PHE A 130 20.42 1.50 -4.65
C PHE A 130 21.34 2.48 -5.41
N ILE A 131 22.63 2.42 -5.16
CA ILE A 131 23.63 3.23 -5.90
C ILE A 131 23.56 2.89 -7.39
N ALA A 132 23.50 1.61 -7.74
CA ALA A 132 23.37 1.18 -9.14
C ALA A 132 22.09 1.66 -9.80
N LEU A 133 20.97 1.69 -9.06
CA LEU A 133 19.69 2.22 -9.55
C LEU A 133 19.76 3.73 -9.82
N ILE A 134 20.41 4.49 -8.94
CA ILE A 134 20.65 5.93 -9.16
C ILE A 134 21.55 6.14 -10.39
N ILE A 135 22.62 5.34 -10.52
CA ILE A 135 23.50 5.38 -11.69
C ILE A 135 22.71 5.08 -12.98
N ALA A 136 21.84 4.04 -12.95
CA ALA A 136 21.00 3.71 -14.09
C ALA A 136 20.10 4.88 -14.51
N LEU A 137 19.47 5.58 -13.56
CA LEU A 137 18.64 6.76 -13.83
C LEU A 137 19.45 7.90 -14.44
N ILE A 138 20.66 8.15 -13.94
CA ILE A 138 21.59 9.15 -14.49
C ILE A 138 21.99 8.80 -15.93
N VAL A 139 22.35 7.54 -16.17
CA VAL A 139 22.71 7.05 -17.52
C VAL A 139 21.53 7.19 -18.49
N ILE A 140 20.32 6.84 -18.07
CA ILE A 140 19.09 7.01 -18.86
C ILE A 140 18.86 8.49 -19.21
N PHE A 141 19.06 9.39 -18.24
CA PHE A 141 18.91 10.83 -18.48
C PHE A 141 19.87 11.32 -19.56
N PHE A 142 21.18 10.98 -19.45
CA PHE A 142 22.17 11.36 -20.44
C PHE A 142 21.94 10.70 -21.79
N PHE A 143 21.55 9.41 -21.81
CA PHE A 143 21.22 8.68 -23.02
C PHE A 143 20.04 9.35 -23.75
N ASN A 144 18.97 9.70 -23.05
CA ASN A 144 17.81 10.34 -23.64
C ASN A 144 18.15 11.72 -24.22
N LYS A 145 19.04 12.48 -23.56
CA LYS A 145 19.53 13.76 -24.06
C LYS A 145 20.39 13.58 -25.33
N PHE A 146 21.28 12.58 -25.33
CA PHE A 146 22.07 12.20 -26.49
C PHE A 146 21.19 11.74 -27.68
N ALA A 147 20.25 10.83 -27.42
CA ALA A 147 19.36 10.31 -28.45
C ALA A 147 18.45 11.40 -29.06
N LYS A 148 18.06 12.41 -28.24
CA LYS A 148 17.30 13.58 -28.75
C LYS A 148 18.17 14.43 -29.67
N ARG A 149 19.41 14.75 -29.25
CA ARG A 149 20.35 15.53 -30.05
C ARG A 149 20.68 14.86 -31.39
N LYS A 150 20.93 13.53 -31.39
CA LYS A 150 21.18 12.77 -32.61
C LYS A 150 19.97 12.69 -33.54
N GLN A 151 18.77 12.71 -32.99
CA GLN A 151 17.55 12.78 -33.76
C GLN A 151 17.40 14.14 -34.45
N GLU A 152 17.77 15.24 -33.77
CA GLU A 152 17.71 16.61 -34.30
C GLU A 152 18.83 16.88 -35.34
N GLU A 153 20.05 16.37 -35.12
CA GLU A 153 21.22 16.62 -36.00
C GLU A 153 21.29 15.68 -37.20
N GLU A 154 20.99 14.37 -37.02
CA GLU A 154 21.24 13.33 -38.02
C GLU A 154 19.97 12.61 -38.45
N GLY A 155 18.79 12.93 -37.90
CA GLY A 155 17.53 12.24 -38.21
C GLY A 155 17.45 10.79 -37.68
N LYS A 156 18.45 10.31 -36.93
CA LYS A 156 18.48 8.93 -36.42
C LYS A 156 17.49 8.76 -35.27
N GLN A 157 16.58 7.77 -35.42
CA GLN A 157 15.62 7.39 -34.40
C GLN A 157 16.13 6.20 -33.60
N TYR A 158 16.35 6.42 -32.29
CA TYR A 158 16.67 5.34 -31.35
C TYR A 158 15.40 4.84 -30.64
N PRO A 159 15.24 3.54 -30.38
CA PRO A 159 14.14 3.01 -29.58
C PRO A 159 14.35 3.35 -28.10
N LYS A 160 14.15 4.64 -27.74
CA LYS A 160 14.47 5.23 -26.43
C LYS A 160 13.89 4.42 -25.27
N PHE A 161 12.64 3.96 -25.41
CA PHE A 161 11.98 3.17 -24.37
C PHE A 161 12.70 1.84 -24.09
N LEU A 162 13.00 1.07 -25.16
CA LEU A 162 13.65 -0.25 -25.01
C LEU A 162 15.07 -0.12 -24.43
N ILE A 163 15.83 0.86 -24.90
CA ILE A 163 17.22 1.06 -24.42
C ILE A 163 17.18 1.56 -22.97
N SER A 164 16.29 2.51 -22.61
CA SER A 164 16.15 2.97 -21.24
C SER A 164 15.69 1.85 -20.31
N LEU A 165 14.76 1.01 -20.74
CA LEU A 165 14.33 -0.17 -19.99
C LEU A 165 15.48 -1.16 -19.81
N GLY A 166 16.26 -1.41 -20.86
CA GLY A 166 17.46 -2.25 -20.78
C GLY A 166 18.48 -1.72 -19.75
N ILE A 167 18.81 -0.43 -19.80
CA ILE A 167 19.71 0.22 -18.83
C ILE A 167 19.16 0.08 -17.40
N PHE A 168 17.86 0.33 -17.21
CA PHE A 168 17.19 0.27 -15.91
C PHE A 168 17.20 -1.13 -15.29
N ILE A 169 17.17 -2.17 -16.12
CA ILE A 169 17.21 -3.57 -15.65
C ILE A 169 18.66 -4.06 -15.52
N VAL A 170 19.50 -3.84 -16.52
CA VAL A 170 20.83 -4.45 -16.61
C VAL A 170 21.78 -3.88 -15.54
N ILE A 171 21.80 -2.56 -15.33
CA ILE A 171 22.75 -1.96 -14.37
C ILE A 171 22.48 -2.45 -12.94
N PRO A 172 21.24 -2.43 -12.38
CA PRO A 172 20.98 -3.01 -11.08
C PRO A 172 21.18 -4.54 -11.05
N ALA A 173 20.81 -5.27 -12.12
CA ALA A 173 21.03 -6.72 -12.18
C ALA A 173 22.49 -7.13 -12.10
N LEU A 174 23.41 -6.33 -12.64
CA LEU A 174 24.84 -6.59 -12.53
C LEU A 174 25.35 -6.57 -11.08
N THR A 175 24.67 -5.88 -10.16
CA THR A 175 25.09 -5.86 -8.75
C THR A 175 24.93 -7.22 -8.06
N PHE A 176 24.03 -8.08 -8.54
CA PHE A 176 23.89 -9.45 -8.04
C PHE A 176 25.06 -10.34 -8.46
N ILE A 177 25.74 -10.00 -9.56
CA ILE A 177 26.87 -10.79 -10.10
C ILE A 177 28.19 -10.23 -9.59
N VAL A 178 28.37 -8.92 -9.63
CA VAL A 178 29.66 -8.25 -9.37
C VAL A 178 29.68 -7.52 -8.02
N GLY A 179 28.52 -7.00 -7.58
CA GLY A 179 28.39 -6.17 -6.38
C GLY A 179 28.21 -6.94 -5.09
N GLY A 180 28.18 -8.28 -5.13
CA GLY A 180 27.96 -9.11 -3.95
C GLY A 180 26.62 -8.87 -3.27
N VAL A 181 25.62 -8.36 -4.01
CA VAL A 181 24.23 -8.29 -3.53
C VAL A 181 23.68 -9.70 -3.52
N ASP A 182 23.31 -10.17 -2.35
CA ASP A 182 22.66 -11.47 -2.17
C ASP A 182 21.28 -11.30 -1.58
N LEU A 183 20.35 -12.07 -2.11
CA LEU A 183 18.97 -12.14 -1.64
C LEU A 183 18.75 -13.47 -0.95
N SER A 184 18.75 -13.45 0.37
CA SER A 184 18.37 -14.59 1.19
C SER A 184 16.99 -14.38 1.82
N TRP A 185 16.38 -15.46 2.29
CA TRP A 185 15.09 -15.43 2.95
C TRP A 185 15.23 -15.73 4.42
N SER A 186 14.73 -14.84 5.27
CA SER A 186 14.58 -15.07 6.70
C SER A 186 13.20 -15.63 6.97
N PHE A 187 13.17 -16.72 7.73
CA PHE A 187 11.93 -17.35 8.17
C PHE A 187 11.69 -17.00 9.64
N PRO A 188 10.43 -16.85 10.06
CA PRO A 188 10.10 -16.68 11.46
C PRO A 188 10.31 -17.99 12.21
N GLU A 189 11.15 -17.99 13.25
CA GLU A 189 11.42 -19.11 14.13
C GLU A 189 10.90 -18.81 15.53
N LEU A 190 10.20 -19.78 16.14
CA LEU A 190 9.65 -19.62 17.49
C LEU A 190 10.80 -19.55 18.50
N LYS A 191 10.87 -18.48 19.26
CA LYS A 191 11.86 -18.24 20.31
C LYS A 191 11.20 -18.03 21.66
N GLN A 192 11.69 -18.73 22.66
CA GLN A 192 11.29 -18.50 24.04
C GLN A 192 12.10 -17.37 24.65
N LEU A 193 11.42 -16.27 25.05
CA LEU A 193 12.04 -15.11 25.71
C LEU A 193 12.13 -15.29 27.22
N ALA A 194 11.13 -15.97 27.83
CA ALA A 194 11.05 -16.27 29.23
C ALA A 194 10.27 -17.58 29.44
N LYS A 195 10.18 -18.09 30.68
CA LYS A 195 9.51 -19.37 30.98
C LYS A 195 8.11 -19.52 30.38
N THR A 196 7.38 -18.40 30.21
CA THR A 196 5.99 -18.38 29.71
C THR A 196 5.78 -17.39 28.57
N SER A 197 6.86 -16.85 27.99
CA SER A 197 6.75 -15.86 26.91
C SER A 197 7.48 -16.32 25.68
N PHE A 198 6.71 -16.51 24.61
CA PHE A 198 7.21 -16.87 23.29
C PHE A 198 7.02 -15.72 22.30
N THR A 199 7.90 -15.65 21.34
CA THR A 199 7.81 -14.74 20.17
C THR A 199 8.45 -15.42 18.97
N TYR A 200 8.30 -14.81 17.80
CA TYR A 200 9.05 -15.24 16.63
C TYR A 200 10.25 -14.30 16.39
N GLU A 201 11.39 -14.86 16.09
CA GLU A 201 12.59 -14.16 15.67
C GLU A 201 12.87 -14.48 14.20
N GLY A 202 13.45 -13.54 13.48
CA GLY A 202 13.59 -13.64 12.02
C GLY A 202 12.28 -13.30 11.27
N GLY A 203 12.37 -13.29 9.95
CA GLY A 203 11.25 -12.87 9.10
C GLY A 203 10.85 -11.40 9.30
N LEU A 204 9.64 -11.06 8.83
CA LEU A 204 8.99 -9.77 9.02
C LEU A 204 7.89 -9.91 10.06
N GLY A 205 8.02 -9.22 11.19
CA GLY A 205 6.97 -9.08 12.20
C GLY A 205 6.11 -7.86 11.95
N ILE A 206 4.82 -8.05 11.75
CA ILE A 206 3.83 -6.97 11.55
C ILE A 206 2.99 -6.89 12.83
N PRO A 207 3.04 -5.78 13.58
CA PRO A 207 2.34 -5.67 14.85
C PRO A 207 0.81 -5.65 14.66
N PRO A 208 0.04 -6.16 15.63
CA PRO A 208 -1.41 -6.25 15.54
C PRO A 208 -2.07 -4.87 15.38
N GLU A 209 -1.49 -3.83 15.95
CA GLU A 209 -1.95 -2.44 15.83
C GLU A 209 -1.94 -1.98 14.35
N LEU A 210 -0.86 -2.26 13.63
CA LEU A 210 -0.75 -1.93 12.20
C LEU A 210 -1.78 -2.69 11.35
N ILE A 211 -2.00 -3.97 11.68
CA ILE A 211 -2.98 -4.80 10.97
C ILE A 211 -4.39 -4.26 11.21
N ALA A 212 -4.78 -4.04 12.47
CA ALA A 212 -6.11 -3.56 12.85
C ALA A 212 -6.41 -2.20 12.21
N LEU A 213 -5.46 -1.26 12.30
CA LEU A 213 -5.59 0.07 11.75
C LEU A 213 -5.75 0.02 10.22
N THR A 214 -4.86 -0.72 9.54
CA THR A 214 -4.90 -0.86 8.08
C THR A 214 -6.19 -1.51 7.60
N LEU A 215 -6.67 -2.56 8.28
CA LEU A 215 -7.95 -3.20 7.95
C LEU A 215 -9.12 -2.23 8.11
N ALA A 216 -9.22 -1.56 9.26
CA ALA A 216 -10.31 -0.63 9.53
C ALA A 216 -10.34 0.52 8.51
N LEU A 217 -9.18 1.17 8.28
CA LEU A 217 -9.06 2.26 7.30
C LEU A 217 -9.40 1.80 5.89
N THR A 218 -8.93 0.61 5.50
CA THR A 218 -9.20 0.03 4.18
C THR A 218 -10.67 -0.23 3.99
N LEU A 219 -11.29 -0.98 4.90
CA LEU A 219 -12.71 -1.37 4.79
C LEU A 219 -13.64 -0.16 4.82
N TYR A 220 -13.36 0.80 5.68
CA TYR A 220 -14.13 2.04 5.78
C TYR A 220 -13.99 2.92 4.53
N THR A 221 -12.75 3.23 4.13
CA THR A 221 -12.48 4.15 3.00
C THR A 221 -12.90 3.55 1.66
N ALA A 222 -12.79 2.22 1.49
CA ALA A 222 -13.26 1.53 0.29
C ALA A 222 -14.74 1.76 0.00
N THR A 223 -15.58 1.98 1.03
CA THR A 223 -17.01 2.25 0.83
C THR A 223 -17.26 3.59 0.12
N PHE A 224 -16.48 4.61 0.45
CA PHE A 224 -16.58 5.93 -0.20
C PHE A 224 -16.04 5.89 -1.62
N ILE A 225 -14.93 5.17 -1.84
CA ILE A 225 -14.39 4.96 -3.19
C ILE A 225 -15.38 4.17 -4.04
N ALA A 226 -16.02 3.14 -3.49
CA ALA A 226 -17.05 2.38 -4.18
C ALA A 226 -18.23 3.25 -4.63
N GLU A 227 -18.66 4.19 -3.79
CA GLU A 227 -19.70 5.15 -4.15
C GLU A 227 -19.23 6.12 -5.23
N ASN A 228 -18.00 6.63 -5.15
CA ASN A 228 -17.42 7.50 -6.17
C ASN A 228 -17.34 6.79 -7.53
N VAL A 229 -16.93 5.52 -7.55
CA VAL A 229 -16.86 4.69 -8.77
C VAL A 229 -18.26 4.48 -9.34
N ARG A 230 -19.22 4.07 -8.51
CA ARG A 230 -20.61 3.88 -8.94
C ARG A 230 -21.20 5.16 -9.51
N ALA A 231 -21.07 6.27 -8.78
CA ALA A 231 -21.59 7.58 -9.19
C ALA A 231 -20.93 8.09 -10.47
N GLY A 232 -19.61 7.92 -10.59
CA GLY A 232 -18.86 8.33 -11.77
C GLY A 232 -19.26 7.60 -13.05
N ILE A 233 -19.47 6.26 -12.96
CA ILE A 233 -19.92 5.47 -14.12
C ILE A 233 -21.37 5.78 -14.49
N GLN A 234 -22.24 6.00 -13.49
CA GLN A 234 -23.63 6.39 -13.71
C GLN A 234 -23.78 7.83 -14.18
N GLY A 235 -22.85 8.72 -13.80
CA GLY A 235 -22.84 10.13 -14.20
C GLY A 235 -22.57 10.38 -15.68
N VAL A 236 -22.06 9.37 -16.41
CA VAL A 236 -21.90 9.47 -17.86
C VAL A 236 -23.27 9.40 -18.53
N GLY A 237 -23.64 10.46 -19.23
CA GLY A 237 -24.96 10.63 -19.85
C GLY A 237 -25.37 9.46 -20.75
N LYS A 238 -26.64 9.06 -20.66
CA LYS A 238 -27.19 7.96 -21.49
C LYS A 238 -27.04 8.25 -22.99
N GLY A 239 -27.23 9.49 -23.43
CA GLY A 239 -27.08 9.88 -24.83
C GLY A 239 -25.68 9.60 -25.41
N GLN A 240 -24.63 9.68 -24.59
CA GLN A 240 -23.27 9.31 -25.02
C GLN A 240 -23.15 7.81 -25.33
N LYS A 241 -23.79 6.98 -24.52
CA LYS A 241 -23.82 5.52 -24.72
C LYS A 241 -24.67 5.14 -25.93
N GLU A 242 -25.82 5.79 -26.11
CA GLU A 242 -26.73 5.57 -27.23
C GLU A 242 -26.11 6.02 -28.55
N ALA A 243 -25.50 7.22 -28.59
CA ALA A 243 -24.78 7.70 -29.76
C ALA A 243 -23.62 6.77 -30.17
N ALA A 244 -22.87 6.28 -29.20
CA ALA A 244 -21.80 5.30 -29.45
C ALA A 244 -22.33 3.97 -30.00
N ALA A 245 -23.45 3.50 -29.50
CA ALA A 245 -24.11 2.29 -30.00
C ALA A 245 -24.65 2.49 -31.44
N SER A 246 -25.18 3.68 -31.75
CA SER A 246 -25.73 4.00 -33.09
C SER A 246 -24.67 4.01 -34.19
N ILE A 247 -23.39 4.26 -33.86
CA ILE A 247 -22.27 4.16 -34.80
C ILE A 247 -21.63 2.75 -34.83
N GLY A 248 -22.28 1.75 -34.19
CA GLY A 248 -21.89 0.34 -34.24
C GLY A 248 -20.81 -0.08 -33.23
N LEU A 249 -20.50 0.73 -32.21
CA LEU A 249 -19.58 0.31 -31.15
C LEU A 249 -20.17 -0.81 -30.30
N THR A 250 -19.37 -1.83 -30.04
CA THR A 250 -19.74 -2.91 -29.11
C THR A 250 -19.81 -2.38 -27.68
N PRO A 251 -20.56 -3.04 -26.76
CA PRO A 251 -20.65 -2.61 -25.35
C PRO A 251 -19.30 -2.42 -24.67
N SER A 252 -18.32 -3.29 -24.97
CA SER A 252 -16.94 -3.19 -24.46
C SER A 252 -16.22 -1.95 -24.98
N GLN A 253 -16.39 -1.62 -26.26
CA GLN A 253 -15.82 -0.41 -26.86
C GLN A 253 -16.49 0.85 -26.30
N VAL A 254 -17.81 0.85 -26.15
CA VAL A 254 -18.54 1.95 -25.50
C VAL A 254 -18.00 2.18 -24.08
N LEU A 255 -17.83 1.11 -23.29
CA LEU A 255 -17.27 1.21 -21.94
C LEU A 255 -15.85 1.81 -21.98
N LYS A 256 -14.96 1.25 -22.81
CA LYS A 256 -13.53 1.62 -22.83
C LYS A 256 -13.27 3.00 -23.44
N LEU A 257 -13.95 3.33 -24.54
CA LEU A 257 -13.63 4.52 -25.33
C LEU A 257 -14.47 5.75 -24.92
N ILE A 258 -15.70 5.54 -24.41
CA ILE A 258 -16.63 6.62 -24.12
C ILE A 258 -16.86 6.79 -22.60
N VAL A 259 -17.24 5.68 -21.93
CA VAL A 259 -17.65 5.75 -20.52
C VAL A 259 -16.45 5.95 -19.59
N MET A 260 -15.42 5.12 -19.71
CA MET A 260 -14.28 5.15 -18.77
C MET A 260 -13.52 6.47 -18.76
N PRO A 261 -13.17 7.10 -19.91
CA PRO A 261 -12.48 8.37 -19.88
C PRO A 261 -13.29 9.50 -19.24
N GLN A 262 -14.62 9.49 -19.40
CA GLN A 262 -15.51 10.48 -18.79
C GLN A 262 -15.74 10.17 -17.30
N ALA A 263 -16.00 8.92 -16.96
CA ALA A 263 -16.19 8.46 -15.58
C ALA A 263 -14.96 8.77 -14.71
N LEU A 264 -13.74 8.53 -15.21
CA LEU A 264 -12.50 8.81 -14.46
C LEU A 264 -12.38 10.29 -14.09
N ARG A 265 -12.82 11.20 -14.94
CA ARG A 265 -12.84 12.65 -14.63
C ARG A 265 -13.77 12.98 -13.46
N ILE A 266 -14.83 12.20 -13.28
CA ILE A 266 -15.79 12.33 -12.17
C ILE A 266 -15.28 11.61 -10.91
N ILE A 267 -14.63 10.44 -11.08
CA ILE A 267 -14.19 9.57 -9.97
C ILE A 267 -12.93 10.13 -9.28
N ILE A 268 -11.93 10.59 -10.04
CA ILE A 268 -10.60 10.93 -9.50
C ILE A 268 -10.65 12.05 -8.45
N PRO A 269 -11.32 13.21 -8.66
CA PRO A 269 -11.27 14.28 -7.67
C PRO A 269 -11.81 13.89 -6.30
N PRO A 270 -13.02 13.30 -6.15
CA PRO A 270 -13.52 12.90 -4.84
C PRO A 270 -12.72 11.74 -4.24
N THR A 271 -12.15 10.85 -5.05
CA THR A 271 -11.31 9.76 -4.57
C THR A 271 -10.00 10.28 -3.98
N THR A 272 -9.37 11.28 -4.58
CA THR A 272 -8.18 11.94 -4.01
C THR A 272 -8.48 12.54 -2.63
N ASN A 273 -9.66 13.12 -2.43
CA ASN A 273 -10.07 13.61 -1.11
C ASN A 273 -10.20 12.45 -0.09
N GLN A 274 -10.62 11.25 -0.52
CA GLN A 274 -10.66 10.09 0.37
C GLN A 274 -9.26 9.63 0.79
N TYR A 275 -8.25 9.75 -0.06
CA TYR A 275 -6.86 9.45 0.32
C TYR A 275 -6.35 10.42 1.41
N LEU A 276 -6.63 11.70 1.27
CA LEU A 276 -6.31 12.69 2.31
C LEU A 276 -7.06 12.42 3.62
N ASN A 277 -8.33 12.02 3.53
CA ASN A 277 -9.12 11.65 4.71
C ASN A 277 -8.57 10.39 5.38
N LEU A 278 -8.15 9.37 4.61
CA LEU A 278 -7.52 8.16 5.14
C LEU A 278 -6.25 8.50 5.92
N THR A 279 -5.37 9.33 5.35
CA THR A 279 -4.14 9.77 6.00
C THR A 279 -4.42 10.58 7.28
N LYS A 280 -5.45 11.44 7.29
CA LYS A 280 -5.84 12.14 8.52
C LYS A 280 -6.43 11.19 9.58
N ASN A 281 -7.22 10.21 9.13
CA ASN A 281 -7.85 9.25 10.03
C ASN A 281 -6.85 8.25 10.63
N SER A 282 -5.61 8.15 10.11
CA SER A 282 -4.56 7.33 10.74
C SER A 282 -4.27 7.80 12.16
N SER A 283 -4.45 9.08 12.48
CA SER A 283 -4.29 9.61 13.84
C SER A 283 -5.20 8.93 14.89
N LEU A 284 -6.28 8.25 14.49
CA LEU A 284 -7.08 7.41 15.38
C LEU A 284 -6.29 6.20 15.90
N ALA A 285 -5.14 5.91 15.30
CA ALA A 285 -4.16 4.92 15.74
C ALA A 285 -3.73 5.09 17.21
N ALA A 286 -3.71 6.31 17.70
CA ALA A 286 -3.42 6.62 19.10
C ALA A 286 -4.33 5.86 20.09
N ALA A 287 -5.57 5.54 19.69
CA ALA A 287 -6.53 4.80 20.50
C ALA A 287 -6.15 3.33 20.74
N ILE A 288 -5.25 2.76 19.91
CA ILE A 288 -4.73 1.40 20.04
C ILE A 288 -3.20 1.39 20.22
N ALA A 289 -2.62 2.53 20.61
CA ALA A 289 -1.20 2.73 20.87
C ALA A 289 -0.28 2.42 19.66
N TYR A 290 -0.76 2.53 18.43
CA TYR A 290 0.11 2.50 17.27
C TYR A 290 0.87 3.83 17.17
N PRO A 291 2.21 3.80 16.99
CA PRO A 291 3.05 5.00 16.99
C PRO A 291 2.91 5.77 15.65
N ASP A 292 1.86 6.57 15.55
CA ASP A 292 1.57 7.49 14.46
C ASP A 292 2.02 8.94 14.82
N LEU A 293 1.98 9.85 13.83
CA LEU A 293 2.39 11.24 13.98
C LEU A 293 1.36 12.07 14.76
#